data_a564d57687d77020760a469fdd72637a
#
_entry.id   a564d57687d77020760a469fdd72637a
#
_cell.length_a   1.000
_cell.length_b   1.000
_cell.length_c   1.000
_cell.angle_alpha   90.00
_cell.angle_beta   90.00
_cell.angle_gamma   90.00
#
_symmetry.space_group_name_H-M   'P 1'
#
loop_
_entity.id
_entity.type
_entity.pdbx_description
1 polymer ?
#
loop_
_entity_poly.entity_id
_entity_poly.type
_entity_poly.pdbx_seq_one_letter_code
_entity_poly.pdbx_strand_id
1 'polypeptide(L)'
;MVKIIGCRARDIRFPTSRQADGSDAMNPDPDYSAAYVVLTTDQAGLEGHGLTFTLGRGNELCVAAIEALAPLVVGRRLADITGAMGAYWRELVSASQLRWVGPEKGVIHLATAAMVNALWDLWAKLEGKPVWRLVAEMSPEEFVRLIDFRYLSDALTPEEALAILKTQESGKAKRIAELEAKGFPAYTTSAGWLGYSDDKLRRLCREAVADGMDYLKIKVGRDLADDKRRCAILREEIGPDRFLMIDANQIWDVGEAIDWVTALAPFRPLWIEEPTSPDDVLGHAAIRKAVKPLGIGVATGEMCQNRVIFKQLMQAGAIDFCQIDSCRLGGVNEVLAVLLLAQKFGIPVCPHAGGVGLCEYVQHLAMIDFVCVAGSMEGRVLEYVDHLHEHFFDPVRMRAGRYMPPEMPGYSITMKPRSLDKFEFPGGAAWAVQGSTAQA
;
A
#
# COMPACT_ATOMS: atom_id res chain seq x y z
N MET A 1 32.57 -4.18 -4.52
CA MET A 1 31.45 -3.21 -4.66
C MET A 1 30.38 -3.88 -5.52
N VAL A 2 29.17 -4.02 -4.99
CA VAL A 2 28.07 -4.75 -5.66
C VAL A 2 27.59 -3.98 -6.90
N LYS A 3 27.52 -4.69 -8.04
CA LYS A 3 27.02 -4.17 -9.32
C LYS A 3 25.78 -4.95 -9.75
N ILE A 4 24.74 -4.25 -10.18
CA ILE A 4 23.54 -4.84 -10.74
C ILE A 4 23.86 -5.28 -12.18
N ILE A 5 23.74 -6.60 -12.45
CA ILE A 5 24.12 -7.19 -13.74
C ILE A 5 22.93 -7.67 -14.56
N GLY A 6 21.74 -7.76 -13.96
CA GLY A 6 20.53 -8.20 -14.66
C GLY A 6 19.26 -7.71 -13.99
N CYS A 7 18.20 -7.69 -14.79
CA CYS A 7 16.82 -7.41 -14.36
C CYS A 7 15.90 -8.39 -15.09
N ARG A 8 15.07 -9.11 -14.34
CA ARG A 8 14.06 -10.01 -14.89
C ARG A 8 12.70 -9.62 -14.34
N ALA A 9 11.73 -9.37 -15.20
CA ALA A 9 10.33 -9.16 -14.83
C ALA A 9 9.50 -10.42 -15.14
N ARG A 10 8.50 -10.72 -14.28
CA ARG A 10 7.59 -11.87 -14.42
C ARG A 10 6.15 -11.43 -14.16
N ASP A 11 5.22 -11.96 -14.93
CA ASP A 11 3.78 -11.76 -14.77
C ASP A 11 3.23 -12.86 -13.84
N ILE A 12 2.99 -12.53 -12.56
CA ILE A 12 2.51 -13.47 -11.55
C ILE A 12 1.07 -13.13 -11.22
N ARG A 13 0.14 -14.09 -11.42
CA ARG A 13 -1.30 -13.88 -11.19
C ARG A 13 -1.87 -14.99 -10.31
N PHE A 14 -2.66 -14.59 -9.31
CA PHE A 14 -3.36 -15.48 -8.39
C PHE A 14 -4.86 -15.45 -8.71
N PRO A 15 -5.52 -16.59 -8.94
CA PRO A 15 -6.92 -16.63 -9.37
C PRO A 15 -7.90 -16.38 -8.21
N THR A 16 -7.81 -15.21 -7.57
CA THR A 16 -8.63 -14.83 -6.41
C THR A 16 -10.08 -14.59 -6.76
N SER A 17 -10.37 -14.22 -8.01
CA SER A 17 -11.72 -14.08 -8.54
C SER A 17 -12.60 -15.32 -8.37
N ARG A 18 -12.00 -16.52 -8.35
CA ARG A 18 -12.73 -17.80 -8.19
C ARG A 18 -13.46 -17.91 -6.85
N GLN A 19 -13.07 -17.16 -5.83
CA GLN A 19 -13.68 -17.16 -4.51
C GLN A 19 -14.26 -15.78 -4.11
N ALA A 20 -14.29 -14.84 -5.06
CA ALA A 20 -14.66 -13.45 -4.86
C ALA A 20 -13.81 -12.72 -3.80
N ASP A 21 -12.58 -13.22 -3.53
CA ASP A 21 -11.66 -12.55 -2.63
C ASP A 21 -11.12 -11.28 -3.31
N GLY A 22 -11.23 -10.15 -2.63
CA GLY A 22 -10.90 -8.84 -3.19
C GLY A 22 -12.01 -8.16 -4.00
N SER A 23 -13.20 -8.78 -4.12
CA SER A 23 -14.32 -8.21 -4.89
C SER A 23 -14.88 -6.95 -4.23
N ASP A 24 -15.07 -5.90 -5.03
CA ASP A 24 -15.64 -4.61 -4.64
C ASP A 24 -16.66 -4.09 -5.68
N ALA A 25 -17.13 -2.85 -5.50
CA ALA A 25 -18.17 -2.28 -6.38
C ALA A 25 -17.66 -1.99 -7.81
N MET A 26 -16.37 -1.68 -7.97
CA MET A 26 -15.75 -1.39 -9.28
C MET A 26 -15.06 -2.61 -9.87
N ASN A 27 -14.55 -3.52 -9.04
CA ASN A 27 -13.77 -4.68 -9.44
C ASN A 27 -14.44 -5.97 -8.93
N PRO A 28 -15.42 -6.55 -9.69
CA PRO A 28 -16.19 -7.70 -9.22
C PRO A 28 -15.43 -9.03 -9.29
N ASP A 29 -14.36 -9.11 -10.10
CA ASP A 29 -13.64 -10.32 -10.44
C ASP A 29 -12.10 -10.15 -10.46
N PRO A 30 -11.48 -9.61 -9.41
CA PRO A 30 -10.03 -9.36 -9.40
C PRO A 30 -9.24 -10.67 -9.31
N ASP A 31 -8.20 -10.79 -10.15
CA ASP A 31 -7.13 -11.76 -9.98
C ASP A 31 -5.89 -11.03 -9.44
N TYR A 32 -5.64 -11.11 -8.14
CA TYR A 32 -4.53 -10.41 -7.51
C TYR A 32 -3.22 -10.78 -8.17
N SER A 33 -2.51 -9.78 -8.68
CA SER A 33 -1.36 -9.98 -9.56
C SER A 33 -0.19 -9.11 -9.17
N ALA A 34 1.01 -9.60 -9.48
CA ALA A 34 2.26 -8.90 -9.28
C ALA A 34 3.07 -8.88 -10.59
N ALA A 35 3.36 -7.68 -11.09
CA ALA A 35 4.48 -7.53 -12.00
C ALA A 35 5.75 -7.59 -11.15
N TYR A 36 6.33 -8.80 -11.07
CA TYR A 36 7.39 -9.14 -10.14
C TYR A 36 8.75 -8.98 -10.78
N VAL A 37 9.67 -8.25 -10.13
CA VAL A 37 11.01 -7.99 -10.62
C VAL A 37 12.08 -8.62 -9.73
N VAL A 38 13.13 -9.15 -10.36
CA VAL A 38 14.35 -9.62 -9.70
C VAL A 38 15.55 -8.89 -10.31
N LEU A 39 16.29 -8.20 -9.46
CA LEU A 39 17.58 -7.59 -9.79
C LEU A 39 18.70 -8.54 -9.36
N THR A 40 19.49 -9.03 -10.31
CA THR A 40 20.65 -9.88 -10.03
C THR A 40 21.93 -9.05 -9.95
N THR A 41 22.87 -9.47 -9.09
CA THR A 41 24.13 -8.77 -8.88
C THR A 41 25.33 -9.66 -9.22
N ASP A 42 26.52 -9.02 -9.32
CA ASP A 42 27.80 -9.71 -9.46
C ASP A 42 28.26 -10.45 -8.18
N GLN A 43 27.52 -10.32 -7.08
CA GLN A 43 27.72 -11.07 -5.86
C GLN A 43 26.74 -12.25 -5.79
N ALA A 44 27.26 -13.46 -5.82
CA ALA A 44 26.45 -14.68 -5.81
C ALA A 44 25.49 -14.72 -4.61
N GLY A 45 24.22 -15.01 -4.86
CA GLY A 45 23.17 -15.13 -3.84
C GLY A 45 22.62 -13.79 -3.32
N LEU A 46 23.12 -12.64 -3.80
CA LEU A 46 22.58 -11.34 -3.46
C LEU A 46 21.69 -10.83 -4.61
N GLU A 47 20.39 -10.82 -4.38
CA GLU A 47 19.36 -10.39 -5.33
C GLU A 47 18.40 -9.41 -4.66
N GLY A 48 17.92 -8.43 -5.43
CA GLY A 48 16.85 -7.52 -5.03
C GLY A 48 15.51 -7.94 -5.64
N HIS A 49 14.49 -8.03 -4.83
CA HIS A 49 13.14 -8.41 -5.25
C HIS A 49 12.18 -7.24 -5.08
N GLY A 50 11.27 -7.07 -6.05
CA GLY A 50 10.24 -6.04 -6.00
C GLY A 50 9.02 -6.46 -6.79
N LEU A 51 7.93 -5.75 -6.58
CA LEU A 51 6.72 -5.92 -7.38
C LEU A 51 5.93 -4.62 -7.43
N THR A 52 5.03 -4.55 -8.41
CA THR A 52 3.85 -3.68 -8.34
C THR A 52 2.60 -4.54 -8.46
N PHE A 53 1.54 -4.09 -7.77
CA PHE A 53 0.26 -4.80 -7.69
C PHE A 53 -0.68 -4.39 -8.81
N THR A 54 -1.40 -5.38 -9.37
CA THR A 54 -2.51 -5.21 -10.31
C THR A 54 -3.62 -6.25 -10.07
N LEU A 55 -4.71 -6.16 -10.82
CA LEU A 55 -5.90 -7.02 -10.67
C LEU A 55 -6.06 -8.05 -11.80
N GLY A 56 -4.98 -8.45 -12.47
CA GLY A 56 -5.01 -9.45 -13.54
C GLY A 56 -4.64 -8.88 -14.89
N ARG A 57 -5.60 -8.67 -15.76
CA ARG A 57 -5.40 -8.10 -17.11
C ARG A 57 -4.75 -6.72 -17.02
N GLY A 58 -3.70 -6.50 -17.80
CA GLY A 58 -2.87 -5.29 -17.73
C GLY A 58 -1.60 -5.46 -16.90
N ASN A 59 -1.42 -6.57 -16.17
CA ASN A 59 -0.17 -6.85 -15.44
C ASN A 59 1.01 -6.96 -16.41
N GLU A 60 0.79 -7.53 -17.60
CA GLU A 60 1.75 -7.60 -18.71
C GLU A 60 2.25 -6.23 -19.18
N LEU A 61 1.43 -5.18 -19.04
CA LEU A 61 1.85 -3.81 -19.37
C LEU A 61 2.85 -3.28 -18.33
N CYS A 62 2.66 -3.63 -17.06
CA CYS A 62 3.62 -3.29 -16.00
C CYS A 62 4.93 -4.05 -16.19
N VAL A 63 4.89 -5.33 -16.60
CA VAL A 63 6.10 -6.11 -16.93
C VAL A 63 6.88 -5.45 -18.07
N ALA A 64 6.22 -5.10 -19.16
CA ALA A 64 6.86 -4.40 -20.29
C ALA A 64 7.46 -3.03 -19.87
N ALA A 65 6.78 -2.31 -18.98
CA ALA A 65 7.29 -1.04 -18.47
C ALA A 65 8.51 -1.22 -17.54
N ILE A 66 8.56 -2.29 -16.73
CA ILE A 66 9.74 -2.64 -15.93
C ILE A 66 10.92 -2.94 -16.86
N GLU A 67 10.71 -3.69 -17.94
CA GLU A 67 11.74 -3.98 -18.94
C GLU A 67 12.25 -2.71 -19.63
N ALA A 68 11.37 -1.74 -19.91
CA ALA A 68 11.74 -0.44 -20.46
C ALA A 68 12.59 0.41 -19.48
N LEU A 69 12.41 0.26 -18.18
CA LEU A 69 13.21 0.92 -17.13
C LEU A 69 14.53 0.20 -16.84
N ALA A 70 14.64 -1.09 -17.12
CA ALA A 70 15.80 -1.92 -16.78
C ALA A 70 17.16 -1.33 -17.26
N PRO A 71 17.28 -0.73 -18.48
CA PRO A 71 18.53 -0.11 -18.94
C PRO A 71 19.04 1.04 -18.07
N LEU A 72 18.16 1.68 -17.26
CA LEU A 72 18.55 2.75 -16.34
C LEU A 72 19.16 2.20 -15.03
N VAL A 73 18.97 0.90 -14.75
CA VAL A 73 19.36 0.23 -13.50
C VAL A 73 20.52 -0.75 -13.73
N VAL A 74 20.42 -1.58 -14.76
CA VAL A 74 21.44 -2.60 -15.09
C VAL A 74 22.76 -1.92 -15.46
N GLY A 75 23.86 -2.43 -14.90
CA GLY A 75 25.20 -1.87 -15.08
C GLY A 75 25.61 -0.86 -14.01
N ARG A 76 24.68 -0.39 -13.17
CA ARG A 76 24.97 0.54 -12.06
C ARG A 76 25.57 -0.18 -10.86
N ARG A 77 26.42 0.51 -10.11
CA ARG A 77 26.87 0.06 -8.81
C ARG A 77 25.83 0.44 -7.76
N LEU A 78 25.50 -0.48 -6.88
CA LEU A 78 24.49 -0.23 -5.83
C LEU A 78 24.87 0.97 -4.94
N ALA A 79 26.15 1.11 -4.59
CA ALA A 79 26.64 2.24 -3.79
C ALA A 79 26.44 3.61 -4.45
N ASP A 80 26.47 3.69 -5.78
CA ASP A 80 26.21 4.96 -6.49
C ASP A 80 24.73 5.34 -6.41
N ILE A 81 23.84 4.33 -6.40
CA ILE A 81 22.39 4.51 -6.24
C ILE A 81 22.05 4.91 -4.80
N THR A 82 22.49 4.11 -3.82
CA THR A 82 22.14 4.31 -2.41
C THR A 82 22.76 5.57 -1.81
N GLY A 83 23.96 5.96 -2.27
CA GLY A 83 24.62 7.21 -1.87
C GLY A 83 23.87 8.48 -2.28
N ALA A 84 22.98 8.39 -3.29
CA ALA A 84 22.21 9.52 -3.81
C ALA A 84 20.77 9.10 -4.17
N MET A 85 20.11 8.31 -3.31
CA MET A 85 18.87 7.60 -3.64
C MET A 85 17.74 8.54 -4.09
N GLY A 86 17.56 9.71 -3.49
CA GLY A 86 16.56 10.69 -3.92
C GLY A 86 16.85 11.28 -5.31
N ALA A 87 18.12 11.54 -5.63
CA ALA A 87 18.53 12.00 -6.95
C ALA A 87 18.37 10.91 -8.02
N TYR A 88 18.68 9.67 -7.66
CA TYR A 88 18.50 8.52 -8.55
C TYR A 88 17.00 8.25 -8.80
N TRP A 89 16.14 8.35 -7.79
CA TRP A 89 14.69 8.28 -7.96
C TRP A 89 14.21 9.33 -8.97
N ARG A 90 14.72 10.57 -8.85
CA ARG A 90 14.42 11.64 -9.82
C ARG A 90 14.90 11.28 -11.23
N GLU A 91 16.06 10.65 -11.38
CA GLU A 91 16.56 10.17 -12.68
C GLU A 91 15.57 9.20 -13.33
N LEU A 92 15.09 8.19 -12.58
CA LEU A 92 14.13 7.20 -13.05
C LEU A 92 12.82 7.85 -13.54
N VAL A 93 12.21 8.72 -12.73
CA VAL A 93 10.93 9.37 -13.09
C VAL A 93 11.07 10.50 -14.12
N SER A 94 12.32 10.88 -14.45
CA SER A 94 12.61 11.95 -15.43
C SER A 94 13.11 11.44 -16.77
N ALA A 95 13.10 10.12 -17.01
CA ALA A 95 13.48 9.53 -18.29
C ALA A 95 12.66 10.17 -19.43
N SER A 96 13.32 10.98 -20.29
CA SER A 96 12.65 11.96 -21.16
C SER A 96 11.63 11.34 -22.11
N GLN A 97 11.90 10.14 -22.64
CA GLN A 97 11.01 9.44 -23.55
C GLN A 97 9.85 8.75 -22.79
N LEU A 98 10.11 8.16 -21.62
CA LEU A 98 9.10 7.48 -20.82
C LEU A 98 8.12 8.45 -20.15
N ARG A 99 8.53 9.70 -19.90
CA ARG A 99 7.65 10.73 -19.31
C ARG A 99 6.41 11.02 -20.14
N TRP A 100 6.47 10.86 -21.47
CA TRP A 100 5.28 11.08 -22.31
C TRP A 100 4.24 9.98 -22.13
N VAL A 101 4.67 8.75 -21.84
CA VAL A 101 3.79 7.61 -21.61
C VAL A 101 3.11 7.68 -20.23
N GLY A 102 3.70 8.38 -19.27
CA GLY A 102 3.13 8.55 -17.95
C GLY A 102 4.09 9.28 -17.00
N PRO A 103 4.05 10.63 -16.93
CA PRO A 103 4.93 11.38 -16.04
C PRO A 103 4.44 11.23 -14.60
N GLU A 104 5.12 10.38 -13.82
CA GLU A 104 4.86 10.13 -12.41
C GLU A 104 3.41 9.66 -12.14
N LYS A 105 2.87 8.82 -13.04
CA LYS A 105 1.54 8.21 -12.91
C LYS A 105 1.35 7.00 -13.82
N GLY A 106 0.30 6.22 -13.57
CA GLY A 106 -0.11 5.08 -14.38
C GLY A 106 0.94 3.97 -14.44
N VAL A 107 0.92 3.20 -15.52
CA VAL A 107 1.75 2.00 -15.70
C VAL A 107 3.25 2.26 -15.50
N ILE A 108 3.77 3.38 -16.01
CA ILE A 108 5.19 3.75 -15.85
C ILE A 108 5.55 3.99 -14.38
N HIS A 109 4.64 4.57 -13.61
CA HIS A 109 4.90 4.84 -12.19
C HIS A 109 4.79 3.59 -11.33
N LEU A 110 3.84 2.70 -11.65
CA LEU A 110 3.75 1.36 -11.07
C LEU A 110 5.03 0.54 -11.31
N ALA A 111 5.56 0.56 -12.54
CA ALA A 111 6.82 -0.09 -12.88
C ALA A 111 8.02 0.54 -12.14
N THR A 112 8.01 1.88 -11.99
CA THR A 112 9.01 2.60 -11.18
C THR A 112 8.98 2.14 -9.73
N ALA A 113 7.79 1.97 -9.15
CA ALA A 113 7.64 1.44 -7.79
C ALA A 113 8.26 0.05 -7.64
N ALA A 114 7.94 -0.89 -8.55
CA ALA A 114 8.52 -2.23 -8.54
C ALA A 114 10.04 -2.20 -8.56
N MET A 115 10.62 -1.36 -9.42
CA MET A 115 12.07 -1.22 -9.57
C MET A 115 12.73 -0.58 -8.33
N VAL A 116 12.15 0.51 -7.82
CA VAL A 116 12.64 1.21 -6.62
C VAL A 116 12.55 0.30 -5.40
N ASN A 117 11.44 -0.42 -5.23
CA ASN A 117 11.26 -1.35 -4.13
C ASN A 117 12.25 -2.52 -4.19
N ALA A 118 12.59 -3.02 -5.40
CA ALA A 118 13.65 -4.02 -5.58
C ALA A 118 15.04 -3.49 -5.20
N LEU A 119 15.32 -2.21 -5.46
CA LEU A 119 16.57 -1.57 -5.03
C LEU A 119 16.64 -1.43 -3.51
N TRP A 120 15.53 -1.08 -2.86
CA TRP A 120 15.45 -1.03 -1.40
C TRP A 120 15.61 -2.41 -0.75
N ASP A 121 14.99 -3.44 -1.33
CA ASP A 121 15.16 -4.82 -0.87
C ASP A 121 16.62 -5.26 -0.97
N LEU A 122 17.27 -4.98 -2.11
CA LEU A 122 18.69 -5.27 -2.34
C LEU A 122 19.60 -4.54 -1.35
N TRP A 123 19.33 -3.24 -1.12
CA TRP A 123 20.11 -2.44 -0.16
C TRP A 123 19.96 -2.98 1.26
N ALA A 124 18.74 -3.22 1.68
CA ALA A 124 18.45 -3.74 3.02
C ALA A 124 19.08 -5.13 3.26
N LYS A 125 19.08 -6.01 2.24
CA LYS A 125 19.78 -7.31 2.29
C LYS A 125 21.30 -7.15 2.42
N LEU A 126 21.89 -6.21 1.66
CA LEU A 126 23.33 -5.92 1.76
C LEU A 126 23.72 -5.43 3.16
N GLU A 127 22.87 -4.59 3.78
CA GLU A 127 23.08 -4.07 5.14
C GLU A 127 22.68 -5.06 6.25
N GLY A 128 22.13 -6.22 5.90
CA GLY A 128 21.68 -7.24 6.84
C GLY A 128 20.51 -6.82 7.72
N LYS A 129 19.63 -5.93 7.23
CA LYS A 129 18.52 -5.32 7.98
C LYS A 129 17.21 -5.36 7.21
N PRO A 130 16.04 -5.44 7.87
CA PRO A 130 14.78 -5.14 7.22
C PRO A 130 14.70 -3.64 6.86
N VAL A 131 13.98 -3.29 5.79
CA VAL A 131 13.89 -1.90 5.28
C VAL A 131 13.47 -0.92 6.36
N TRP A 132 12.48 -1.26 7.21
CA TRP A 132 12.05 -0.36 8.26
C TRP A 132 13.18 -0.01 9.24
N ARG A 133 14.00 -1.00 9.60
CA ARG A 133 15.13 -0.83 10.52
C ARG A 133 16.26 -0.04 9.88
N LEU A 134 16.55 -0.33 8.61
CA LEU A 134 17.54 0.41 7.83
C LEU A 134 17.24 1.91 7.83
N VAL A 135 15.98 2.28 7.55
CA VAL A 135 15.55 3.69 7.55
C VAL A 135 15.50 4.27 8.97
N ALA A 136 15.04 3.50 9.97
CA ALA A 136 14.97 3.96 11.35
C ALA A 136 16.35 4.30 11.96
N GLU A 137 17.41 3.67 11.49
CA GLU A 137 18.78 3.91 11.95
C GLU A 137 19.47 5.07 11.21
N MET A 138 18.87 5.62 10.17
CA MET A 138 19.39 6.81 9.49
C MET A 138 19.25 8.07 10.36
N SER A 139 20.21 8.98 10.20
CA SER A 139 20.07 10.34 10.74
C SER A 139 18.95 11.10 10.00
N PRO A 140 18.40 12.15 10.60
CA PRO A 140 17.43 13.02 9.93
C PRO A 140 17.92 13.57 8.58
N GLU A 141 19.20 13.91 8.49
CA GLU A 141 19.85 14.42 7.28
C GLU A 141 19.95 13.34 6.20
N GLU A 142 20.22 12.07 6.55
CA GLU A 142 20.22 10.94 5.62
C GLU A 142 18.81 10.66 5.11
N PHE A 143 17.81 10.67 5.99
CA PHE A 143 16.41 10.48 5.61
C PHE A 143 15.95 11.54 4.60
N VAL A 144 16.23 12.83 4.84
CA VAL A 144 15.87 13.94 3.92
C VAL A 144 16.48 13.73 2.53
N ARG A 145 17.71 13.23 2.44
CA ARG A 145 18.38 12.95 1.15
C ARG A 145 17.73 11.83 0.33
N LEU A 146 16.86 11.01 0.92
CA LEU A 146 16.08 10.01 0.20
C LEU A 146 14.97 10.62 -0.66
N ILE A 147 14.58 11.87 -0.43
CA ILE A 147 13.36 12.49 -0.94
C ILE A 147 13.65 13.45 -2.07
N ASP A 148 12.87 13.35 -3.14
CA ASP A 148 12.77 14.40 -4.17
C ASP A 148 11.64 15.37 -3.81
N PHE A 149 12.01 16.59 -3.37
CA PHE A 149 11.06 17.64 -3.00
C PHE A 149 10.47 18.41 -4.20
N ARG A 150 10.80 18.03 -5.43
CA ARG A 150 10.19 18.64 -6.62
C ARG A 150 8.66 18.49 -6.57
N TYR A 151 7.98 19.60 -6.80
CA TYR A 151 6.51 19.74 -6.74
C TYR A 151 5.91 19.71 -5.32
N LEU A 152 6.74 19.70 -4.27
CA LEU A 152 6.31 19.74 -2.88
C LEU A 152 6.71 21.01 -2.13
N SER A 153 7.68 21.77 -2.64
CA SER A 153 8.34 22.87 -1.92
C SER A 153 7.40 24.00 -1.48
N ASP A 154 6.21 24.11 -2.08
CA ASP A 154 5.14 25.02 -1.65
C ASP A 154 4.33 24.50 -0.44
N ALA A 155 4.47 23.22 -0.11
CA ALA A 155 3.76 22.56 0.99
C ALA A 155 4.69 21.94 2.03
N LEU A 156 5.89 21.49 1.64
CA LEU A 156 6.90 20.89 2.50
C LEU A 156 8.29 21.16 1.93
N THR A 157 9.12 21.91 2.67
CA THR A 157 10.52 22.14 2.31
C THR A 157 11.44 21.10 2.93
N PRO A 158 12.69 20.91 2.42
CA PRO A 158 13.67 20.05 3.06
C PRO A 158 13.97 20.44 4.51
N GLU A 159 13.99 21.73 4.84
CA GLU A 159 14.25 22.26 6.18
C GLU A 159 13.12 21.91 7.15
N GLU A 160 11.86 22.00 6.71
CA GLU A 160 10.69 21.59 7.49
C GLU A 160 10.67 20.08 7.71
N ALA A 161 10.98 19.29 6.69
CA ALA A 161 11.10 17.83 6.79
C ALA A 161 12.19 17.47 7.81
N LEU A 162 13.34 18.12 7.75
CA LEU A 162 14.44 17.93 8.70
C LEU A 162 14.02 18.28 10.14
N ALA A 163 13.27 19.36 10.32
CA ALA A 163 12.78 19.78 11.64
C ALA A 163 11.81 18.74 12.22
N ILE A 164 10.87 18.19 11.41
CA ILE A 164 9.97 17.13 11.84
C ILE A 164 10.76 15.91 12.32
N LEU A 165 11.72 15.44 11.52
CA LEU A 165 12.54 14.25 11.86
C LEU A 165 13.38 14.46 13.12
N LYS A 166 14.01 15.64 13.29
CA LYS A 166 14.79 15.97 14.48
C LYS A 166 13.96 15.96 15.76
N THR A 167 12.69 16.37 15.68
CA THR A 167 11.78 16.32 16.83
C THR A 167 11.58 14.88 17.33
N GLN A 168 11.66 13.90 16.43
CA GLN A 168 11.42 12.48 16.75
C GLN A 168 12.70 11.72 17.16
N GLU A 169 13.89 12.28 16.96
CA GLU A 169 15.16 11.57 17.10
C GLU A 169 15.36 10.96 18.49
N SER A 170 15.15 11.74 19.55
CA SER A 170 15.38 11.30 20.94
C SER A 170 14.47 10.14 21.39
N GLY A 171 13.31 9.96 20.73
CA GLY A 171 12.33 8.92 21.06
C GLY A 171 12.46 7.62 20.25
N LYS A 172 13.30 7.55 19.23
CA LYS A 172 13.39 6.40 18.31
C LYS A 172 13.61 5.07 19.02
N ALA A 173 14.60 4.99 19.91
CA ALA A 173 14.93 3.75 20.62
C ALA A 173 13.74 3.22 21.44
N LYS A 174 13.00 4.11 22.11
CA LYS A 174 11.80 3.74 22.87
C LYS A 174 10.70 3.22 21.97
N ARG A 175 10.45 3.88 20.83
CA ARG A 175 9.43 3.46 19.86
C ARG A 175 9.78 2.13 19.19
N ILE A 176 11.04 1.89 18.89
CA ILE A 176 11.52 0.60 18.37
C ILE A 176 11.22 -0.51 19.40
N ALA A 177 11.59 -0.32 20.66
CA ALA A 177 11.31 -1.29 21.72
C ALA A 177 9.80 -1.51 21.92
N GLU A 178 8.98 -0.46 21.82
CA GLU A 178 7.53 -0.58 21.88
C GLU A 178 6.97 -1.39 20.69
N LEU A 179 7.47 -1.14 19.47
CA LEU A 179 7.07 -1.85 18.28
C LEU A 179 7.43 -3.34 18.36
N GLU A 180 8.64 -3.68 18.81
CA GLU A 180 9.10 -5.06 19.00
C GLU A 180 8.27 -5.79 20.07
N ALA A 181 7.87 -5.09 21.13
CA ALA A 181 7.06 -5.68 22.20
C ALA A 181 5.59 -5.85 21.83
N LYS A 182 4.97 -4.83 21.20
CA LYS A 182 3.52 -4.74 21.02
C LYS A 182 3.05 -4.88 19.57
N GLY A 183 3.91 -4.67 18.57
CA GLY A 183 3.54 -4.59 17.17
C GLY A 183 2.79 -3.31 16.80
N PHE A 184 2.40 -3.18 15.52
CA PHE A 184 1.64 -2.06 14.96
C PHE A 184 0.16 -2.44 14.77
N PRO A 185 -0.83 -1.60 15.17
CA PRO A 185 -2.25 -1.97 15.11
C PRO A 185 -2.74 -2.17 13.68
N ALA A 186 -3.62 -3.15 13.48
CA ALA A 186 -4.18 -3.50 12.18
C ALA A 186 -5.69 -3.30 12.11
N TYR A 187 -6.19 -3.18 10.88
CA TYR A 187 -7.59 -3.40 10.53
C TYR A 187 -7.71 -4.46 9.44
N THR A 188 -8.88 -5.10 9.32
CA THR A 188 -9.09 -6.11 8.29
C THR A 188 -10.26 -5.79 7.38
N THR A 189 -10.10 -6.08 6.08
CA THR A 189 -11.14 -6.06 5.06
C THR A 189 -11.63 -7.46 4.69
N SER A 190 -10.91 -8.51 5.11
CA SER A 190 -11.15 -9.91 4.72
C SER A 190 -12.58 -10.40 5.02
N ALA A 191 -13.23 -9.87 6.05
CA ALA A 191 -14.62 -10.21 6.36
C ALA A 191 -15.64 -9.50 5.44
N GLY A 192 -15.26 -8.40 4.79
CA GLY A 192 -16.19 -7.43 4.19
C GLY A 192 -16.22 -7.38 2.67
N TRP A 193 -15.65 -8.33 1.93
CA TRP A 193 -15.70 -8.35 0.47
C TRP A 193 -17.13 -8.44 -0.07
N LEU A 194 -17.39 -7.86 -1.26
CA LEU A 194 -18.69 -8.00 -1.92
C LEU A 194 -18.89 -9.42 -2.46
N GLY A 195 -20.14 -9.89 -2.41
CA GLY A 195 -20.51 -11.23 -2.90
C GLY A 195 -20.42 -12.34 -1.84
N TYR A 196 -19.94 -12.05 -0.63
CA TYR A 196 -19.97 -13.02 0.46
C TYR A 196 -21.39 -13.23 0.99
N SER A 197 -21.73 -14.49 1.36
CA SER A 197 -22.97 -14.80 2.06
C SER A 197 -22.98 -14.22 3.48
N ASP A 198 -24.18 -14.02 4.06
CA ASP A 198 -24.32 -13.55 5.43
C ASP A 198 -23.62 -14.45 6.44
N ASP A 199 -23.68 -15.77 6.24
CA ASP A 199 -23.01 -16.74 7.11
C ASP A 199 -21.49 -16.60 7.03
N LYS A 200 -20.93 -16.39 5.81
CA LYS A 200 -19.49 -16.15 5.63
C LYS A 200 -19.09 -14.84 6.29
N LEU A 201 -19.85 -13.76 6.08
CA LEU A 201 -19.61 -12.46 6.69
C LEU A 201 -19.61 -12.57 8.23
N ARG A 202 -20.64 -13.17 8.85
CA ARG A 202 -20.73 -13.35 10.29
C ARG A 202 -19.56 -14.16 10.85
N ARG A 203 -19.24 -15.28 10.20
CA ARG A 203 -18.15 -16.16 10.63
C ARG A 203 -16.80 -15.40 10.62
N LEU A 204 -16.48 -14.72 9.51
CA LEU A 204 -15.21 -13.99 9.37
C LEU A 204 -15.12 -12.80 10.34
N CYS A 205 -16.24 -12.11 10.64
CA CYS A 205 -16.25 -11.06 11.66
C CYS A 205 -15.91 -11.64 13.05
N ARG A 206 -16.50 -12.79 13.43
CA ARG A 206 -16.21 -13.45 14.72
C ARG A 206 -14.77 -13.93 14.82
N GLU A 207 -14.22 -14.49 13.73
CA GLU A 207 -12.83 -14.91 13.64
C GLU A 207 -11.90 -13.71 13.83
N ALA A 208 -12.13 -12.60 13.10
CA ALA A 208 -11.34 -11.38 13.24
C ALA A 208 -11.37 -10.79 14.67
N VAL A 209 -12.56 -10.78 15.30
CA VAL A 209 -12.70 -10.34 16.69
C VAL A 209 -11.94 -11.27 17.65
N ALA A 210 -11.99 -12.59 17.44
CA ALA A 210 -11.27 -13.57 18.25
C ALA A 210 -9.74 -13.41 18.09
N ASP A 211 -9.26 -13.01 16.91
CA ASP A 211 -7.86 -12.71 16.63
C ASP A 211 -7.41 -11.33 17.15
N GLY A 212 -8.31 -10.58 17.82
CA GLY A 212 -8.01 -9.30 18.47
C GLY A 212 -8.10 -8.09 17.54
N MET A 213 -8.81 -8.19 16.41
CA MET A 213 -9.07 -7.04 15.55
C MET A 213 -10.15 -6.12 16.16
N ASP A 214 -9.81 -4.85 16.33
CA ASP A 214 -10.74 -3.82 16.78
C ASP A 214 -11.33 -2.99 15.64
N TYR A 215 -10.76 -3.11 14.42
CA TYR A 215 -11.12 -2.34 13.25
C TYR A 215 -11.45 -3.28 12.10
N LEU A 216 -12.68 -3.20 11.56
CA LEU A 216 -13.13 -4.01 10.44
C LEU A 216 -13.73 -3.11 9.36
N LYS A 217 -13.31 -3.34 8.10
CA LYS A 217 -13.75 -2.62 6.91
C LYS A 217 -14.70 -3.50 6.08
N ILE A 218 -15.72 -2.90 5.48
CA ILE A 218 -16.66 -3.56 4.58
C ILE A 218 -16.79 -2.78 3.27
N LYS A 219 -16.81 -3.50 2.16
CA LYS A 219 -17.05 -2.92 0.84
C LYS A 219 -18.53 -2.57 0.67
N VAL A 220 -18.80 -1.39 0.12
CA VAL A 220 -20.14 -0.84 -0.12
C VAL A 220 -20.24 -0.26 -1.53
N GLY A 221 -21.42 0.19 -1.95
CA GLY A 221 -21.59 1.00 -3.15
C GLY A 221 -22.33 0.33 -4.30
N ARG A 222 -22.66 -0.99 -4.20
CA ARG A 222 -23.39 -1.67 -5.27
C ARG A 222 -24.93 -1.56 -5.10
N ASP A 223 -25.42 -1.73 -3.89
CA ASP A 223 -26.84 -1.67 -3.54
C ASP A 223 -27.00 -1.16 -2.11
N LEU A 224 -27.69 -0.03 -1.93
CA LEU A 224 -27.82 0.62 -0.64
C LEU A 224 -28.61 -0.22 0.38
N ALA A 225 -29.59 -0.99 -0.05
CA ALA A 225 -30.38 -1.85 0.85
C ALA A 225 -29.52 -3.02 1.34
N ASP A 226 -28.73 -3.61 0.45
CA ASP A 226 -27.76 -4.65 0.78
C ASP A 226 -26.64 -4.12 1.68
N ASP A 227 -26.09 -2.94 1.39
CA ASP A 227 -25.07 -2.31 2.22
C ASP A 227 -25.55 -2.03 3.65
N LYS A 228 -26.79 -1.53 3.81
CA LYS A 228 -27.42 -1.37 5.12
C LYS A 228 -27.55 -2.69 5.87
N ARG A 229 -27.98 -3.75 5.19
CA ARG A 229 -28.13 -5.09 5.75
C ARG A 229 -26.76 -5.64 6.21
N ARG A 230 -25.75 -5.55 5.35
CA ARG A 230 -24.39 -6.03 5.62
C ARG A 230 -23.71 -5.24 6.74
N CYS A 231 -23.87 -3.91 6.75
CA CYS A 231 -23.39 -3.06 7.85
C CYS A 231 -24.07 -3.39 9.18
N ALA A 232 -25.38 -3.72 9.16
CA ALA A 232 -26.09 -4.16 10.36
C ALA A 232 -25.54 -5.48 10.90
N ILE A 233 -25.31 -6.47 10.01
CA ILE A 233 -24.70 -7.75 10.37
C ILE A 233 -23.31 -7.53 10.98
N LEU A 234 -22.45 -6.76 10.32
CA LEU A 234 -21.10 -6.49 10.82
C LEU A 234 -21.16 -5.81 12.19
N ARG A 235 -22.00 -4.78 12.35
CA ARG A 235 -22.15 -4.07 13.63
C ARG A 235 -22.69 -4.97 14.75
N GLU A 236 -23.59 -5.90 14.44
CA GLU A 236 -24.08 -6.92 15.38
C GLU A 236 -22.93 -7.81 15.88
N GLU A 237 -22.07 -8.28 14.97
CA GLU A 237 -20.99 -9.22 15.30
C GLU A 237 -19.81 -8.56 16.04
N ILE A 238 -19.46 -7.31 15.67
CA ILE A 238 -18.32 -6.63 16.31
C ILE A 238 -18.70 -5.85 17.57
N GLY A 239 -20.00 -5.65 17.82
CA GLY A 239 -20.49 -4.86 18.96
C GLY A 239 -20.35 -3.35 18.79
N PRO A 240 -20.74 -2.55 19.81
CA PRO A 240 -20.81 -1.09 19.73
C PRO A 240 -19.44 -0.39 19.83
N ASP A 241 -18.45 -1.03 20.43
CA ASP A 241 -17.19 -0.39 20.85
C ASP A 241 -16.08 -0.52 19.81
N ARG A 242 -16.17 -1.49 18.88
CA ARG A 242 -15.22 -1.65 17.79
C ARG A 242 -15.54 -0.76 16.61
N PHE A 243 -14.54 -0.50 15.80
CA PHE A 243 -14.64 0.42 14.66
C PHE A 243 -15.07 -0.32 13.40
N LEU A 244 -16.12 0.19 12.77
CA LEU A 244 -16.54 -0.19 11.42
C LEU A 244 -16.03 0.87 10.45
N MET A 245 -15.47 0.47 9.32
CA MET A 245 -15.13 1.35 8.20
C MET A 245 -15.87 0.87 6.95
N ILE A 246 -16.18 1.80 6.05
CA ILE A 246 -16.82 1.51 4.78
C ILE A 246 -15.95 2.00 3.62
N ASP A 247 -15.97 1.26 2.51
CA ASP A 247 -15.12 1.52 1.35
C ASP A 247 -15.94 1.34 0.06
N ALA A 248 -16.03 2.41 -0.74
CA ALA A 248 -16.83 2.47 -1.95
C ALA A 248 -16.02 2.27 -3.24
N ASN A 249 -14.70 2.20 -3.17
CA ASN A 249 -13.81 2.03 -4.33
C ASN A 249 -14.18 2.95 -5.52
N GLN A 250 -14.43 4.24 -5.24
CA GLN A 250 -14.61 5.32 -6.23
C GLN A 250 -15.91 5.23 -7.06
N ILE A 251 -16.90 4.45 -6.65
CA ILE A 251 -18.09 4.17 -7.47
C ILE A 251 -19.01 5.37 -7.66
N TRP A 252 -19.01 6.34 -6.73
CA TRP A 252 -20.01 7.39 -6.67
C TRP A 252 -19.56 8.73 -7.25
N ASP A 253 -20.52 9.48 -7.77
CA ASP A 253 -20.42 10.95 -7.88
C ASP A 253 -20.54 11.60 -6.50
N VAL A 254 -20.10 12.87 -6.39
CA VAL A 254 -20.05 13.60 -5.11
C VAL A 254 -21.39 13.65 -4.37
N GLY A 255 -22.50 13.93 -5.09
CA GLY A 255 -23.83 13.97 -4.50
C GLY A 255 -24.29 12.62 -3.99
N GLU A 256 -24.10 11.58 -4.80
CA GLU A 256 -24.43 10.19 -4.46
C GLU A 256 -23.63 9.71 -3.25
N ALA A 257 -22.34 10.02 -3.20
CA ALA A 257 -21.51 9.69 -2.05
C ALA A 257 -22.06 10.28 -0.74
N ILE A 258 -22.48 11.54 -0.75
CA ILE A 258 -23.05 12.22 0.42
C ILE A 258 -24.35 11.53 0.86
N ASP A 259 -25.25 11.23 -0.09
CA ASP A 259 -26.53 10.58 0.20
C ASP A 259 -26.33 9.17 0.76
N TRP A 260 -25.42 8.39 0.14
CA TRP A 260 -25.13 7.02 0.54
C TRP A 260 -24.50 6.95 1.94
N VAL A 261 -23.46 7.76 2.18
CA VAL A 261 -22.80 7.82 3.49
C VAL A 261 -23.77 8.32 4.58
N THR A 262 -24.63 9.29 4.26
CA THR A 262 -25.69 9.74 5.18
C THR A 262 -26.64 8.60 5.54
N ALA A 263 -27.02 7.78 4.57
CA ALA A 263 -27.90 6.63 4.77
C ALA A 263 -27.23 5.49 5.59
N LEU A 264 -25.91 5.43 5.60
CA LEU A 264 -25.10 4.46 6.39
C LEU A 264 -24.64 5.00 7.76
N ALA A 265 -24.84 6.30 8.03
CA ALA A 265 -24.44 6.94 9.30
C ALA A 265 -24.99 6.26 10.57
N PRO A 266 -26.20 5.66 10.59
CA PRO A 266 -26.70 4.94 11.77
C PRO A 266 -25.80 3.79 12.24
N PHE A 267 -24.96 3.22 11.34
CA PHE A 267 -24.00 2.16 11.68
C PHE A 267 -22.69 2.72 12.24
N ARG A 268 -22.53 4.05 12.33
CA ARG A 268 -21.38 4.77 12.90
C ARG A 268 -20.06 4.33 12.28
N PRO A 269 -19.88 4.43 10.94
CA PRO A 269 -18.58 4.18 10.34
C PRO A 269 -17.56 5.21 10.81
N LEU A 270 -16.32 4.75 11.07
CA LEU A 270 -15.18 5.63 11.39
C LEU A 270 -14.83 6.51 10.21
N TRP A 271 -14.78 5.90 9.01
CA TRP A 271 -14.55 6.61 7.77
C TRP A 271 -15.33 6.02 6.58
N ILE A 272 -15.52 6.82 5.57
CA ILE A 272 -15.74 6.40 4.19
C ILE A 272 -14.43 6.48 3.42
N GLU A 273 -14.05 5.37 2.79
CA GLU A 273 -12.85 5.22 1.97
C GLU A 273 -13.22 5.34 0.50
N GLU A 274 -12.41 6.10 -0.25
CA GLU A 274 -12.54 6.30 -1.69
C GLU A 274 -13.99 6.59 -2.15
N PRO A 275 -14.65 7.63 -1.62
CA PRO A 275 -16.05 7.88 -1.94
C PRO A 275 -16.30 8.27 -3.41
N THR A 276 -15.29 8.85 -4.09
CA THR A 276 -15.37 9.31 -5.48
C THR A 276 -14.01 9.20 -6.17
N SER A 277 -13.89 9.67 -7.42
CA SER A 277 -12.65 9.60 -8.19
C SER A 277 -11.42 10.06 -7.39
N PRO A 278 -10.31 9.30 -7.40
CA PRO A 278 -9.09 9.68 -6.69
C PRO A 278 -8.45 10.98 -7.18
N ASP A 279 -8.81 11.43 -8.38
CA ASP A 279 -8.34 12.69 -8.96
C ASP A 279 -9.24 13.88 -8.59
N ASP A 280 -10.42 13.66 -8.00
CA ASP A 280 -11.36 14.73 -7.60
C ASP A 280 -11.09 15.21 -6.16
N VAL A 281 -10.04 16.02 -6.03
CA VAL A 281 -9.65 16.63 -4.74
C VAL A 281 -10.75 17.51 -4.15
N LEU A 282 -11.43 18.28 -4.99
CA LEU A 282 -12.50 19.19 -4.53
C LEU A 282 -13.77 18.42 -4.18
N GLY A 283 -14.06 17.34 -4.90
CA GLY A 283 -15.15 16.41 -4.57
C GLY A 283 -14.95 15.76 -3.20
N HIS A 284 -13.73 15.24 -2.92
CA HIS A 284 -13.40 14.73 -1.58
C HIS A 284 -13.59 15.78 -0.49
N ALA A 285 -13.16 17.04 -0.73
CA ALA A 285 -13.36 18.13 0.22
C ALA A 285 -14.84 18.45 0.46
N ALA A 286 -15.67 18.40 -0.59
CA ALA A 286 -17.11 18.60 -0.48
C ALA A 286 -17.79 17.48 0.29
N ILE A 287 -17.45 16.22 0.00
CA ILE A 287 -17.96 15.04 0.72
C ILE A 287 -17.56 15.14 2.19
N ARG A 288 -16.26 15.36 2.49
CA ARG A 288 -15.77 15.51 3.86
C ARG A 288 -16.55 16.58 4.65
N LYS A 289 -16.77 17.73 4.04
CA LYS A 289 -17.56 18.82 4.66
C LYS A 289 -18.97 18.38 5.02
N ALA A 290 -19.61 17.59 4.15
CA ALA A 290 -20.99 17.13 4.33
C ALA A 290 -21.09 16.01 5.39
N VAL A 291 -20.15 15.07 5.43
CA VAL A 291 -20.24 13.89 6.34
C VAL A 291 -19.59 14.15 7.71
N LYS A 292 -18.73 15.15 7.86
CA LYS A 292 -18.08 15.51 9.13
C LYS A 292 -19.06 15.73 10.30
N PRO A 293 -20.22 16.42 10.11
CA PRO A 293 -21.22 16.56 11.18
C PRO A 293 -21.85 15.24 11.65
N LEU A 294 -21.74 14.19 10.83
CA LEU A 294 -22.19 12.83 11.17
C LEU A 294 -21.14 12.05 11.99
N GLY A 295 -19.98 12.65 12.25
CA GLY A 295 -18.85 11.98 12.92
C GLY A 295 -18.08 11.00 12.04
N ILE A 296 -18.23 11.10 10.71
CA ILE A 296 -17.59 10.20 9.74
C ILE A 296 -16.43 10.95 9.07
N GLY A 297 -15.24 10.31 9.08
CA GLY A 297 -14.07 10.81 8.37
C GLY A 297 -14.05 10.39 6.91
N VAL A 298 -13.18 11.00 6.11
CA VAL A 298 -12.86 10.61 4.73
C VAL A 298 -11.45 10.07 4.66
N ALA A 299 -11.30 8.87 4.10
CA ALA A 299 -10.03 8.21 3.84
C ALA A 299 -9.85 8.01 2.33
N THR A 300 -8.65 8.24 1.81
CA THR A 300 -8.29 7.89 0.43
C THR A 300 -6.77 7.86 0.24
N GLY A 301 -6.33 7.21 -0.84
CA GLY A 301 -4.94 7.23 -1.23
C GLY A 301 -4.43 6.01 -1.99
N GLU A 302 -5.08 4.85 -1.91
CA GLU A 302 -4.63 3.63 -2.61
C GLU A 302 -4.56 3.80 -4.13
N MET A 303 -5.43 4.64 -4.70
CA MET A 303 -5.44 4.98 -6.12
C MET A 303 -4.81 6.34 -6.43
N CYS A 304 -4.35 7.08 -5.43
CA CYS A 304 -3.64 8.35 -5.61
C CYS A 304 -2.26 8.10 -6.23
N GLN A 305 -2.08 8.59 -7.44
CA GLN A 305 -1.03 8.18 -8.33
C GLN A 305 0.37 8.77 -8.02
N ASN A 306 0.47 9.84 -7.22
CA ASN A 306 1.74 10.45 -6.85
C ASN A 306 1.60 11.40 -5.66
N ARG A 307 2.72 11.87 -5.11
CA ARG A 307 2.80 12.78 -3.97
C ARG A 307 2.08 14.12 -4.16
N VAL A 308 1.87 14.54 -5.42
CA VAL A 308 1.22 15.83 -5.71
C VAL A 308 -0.27 15.77 -5.39
N ILE A 309 -0.94 14.65 -5.70
CA ILE A 309 -2.35 14.44 -5.34
C ILE A 309 -2.51 14.46 -3.82
N PHE A 310 -1.64 13.75 -3.09
CA PHE A 310 -1.65 13.78 -1.61
C PHE A 310 -1.47 15.20 -1.07
N LYS A 311 -0.51 15.96 -1.62
CA LYS A 311 -0.33 17.38 -1.28
C LYS A 311 -1.64 18.16 -1.46
N GLN A 312 -2.29 18.02 -2.60
CA GLN A 312 -3.52 18.74 -2.92
C GLN A 312 -4.69 18.33 -2.02
N LEU A 313 -4.86 17.02 -1.73
CA LEU A 313 -5.88 16.54 -0.79
C LEU A 313 -5.70 17.15 0.60
N MET A 314 -4.46 17.22 1.09
CA MET A 314 -4.14 17.77 2.40
C MET A 314 -4.33 19.30 2.43
N GLN A 315 -3.86 20.02 1.40
CA GLN A 315 -4.04 21.47 1.28
C GLN A 315 -5.51 21.89 1.17
N ALA A 316 -6.32 21.08 0.48
CA ALA A 316 -7.77 21.31 0.35
C ALA A 316 -8.56 20.90 1.61
N GLY A 317 -7.93 20.29 2.60
CA GLY A 317 -8.63 19.71 3.75
C GLY A 317 -9.63 18.63 3.33
N ALA A 318 -9.27 17.80 2.36
CA ALA A 318 -10.16 16.85 1.71
C ALA A 318 -10.24 15.50 2.43
N ILE A 319 -9.29 15.18 3.30
CA ILE A 319 -9.18 13.88 3.97
C ILE A 319 -8.96 14.03 5.48
N ASP A 320 -9.37 13.02 6.23
CA ASP A 320 -9.09 12.84 7.66
C ASP A 320 -8.06 11.74 7.91
N PHE A 321 -7.92 10.78 6.97
CA PHE A 321 -6.98 9.68 7.00
C PHE A 321 -6.27 9.56 5.66
N CYS A 322 -4.95 9.41 5.68
CA CYS A 322 -4.12 9.25 4.49
C CYS A 322 -3.80 7.77 4.28
N GLN A 323 -4.18 7.21 3.12
CA GLN A 323 -3.98 5.80 2.80
C GLN A 323 -2.95 5.64 1.68
N ILE A 324 -1.67 5.69 2.04
CA ILE A 324 -0.60 5.40 1.07
C ILE A 324 -0.67 3.95 0.62
N ASP A 325 -0.25 3.69 -0.61
CA ASP A 325 0.01 2.36 -1.13
C ASP A 325 1.49 2.24 -1.54
N SER A 326 2.10 1.09 -1.25
CA SER A 326 3.54 0.86 -1.48
C SER A 326 3.92 0.72 -2.96
N CYS A 327 2.95 0.46 -3.83
CA CYS A 327 3.14 0.19 -5.25
C CYS A 327 2.51 1.24 -6.17
N ARG A 328 1.49 1.95 -5.70
CA ARG A 328 0.84 3.03 -6.47
C ARG A 328 1.72 4.26 -6.56
N LEU A 329 2.36 4.62 -5.46
CA LEU A 329 3.44 5.62 -5.42
C LEU A 329 4.74 5.04 -6.00
N GLY A 330 5.67 5.89 -6.41
CA GLY A 330 6.95 5.51 -7.00
C GLY A 330 7.94 4.82 -6.03
N GLY A 331 7.45 3.95 -5.17
CA GLY A 331 8.23 3.20 -4.18
C GLY A 331 8.53 3.98 -2.90
N VAL A 332 9.41 3.41 -2.07
CA VAL A 332 9.71 3.90 -0.70
C VAL A 332 9.98 5.41 -0.67
N ASN A 333 10.80 5.92 -1.58
CA ASN A 333 11.21 7.35 -1.59
C ASN A 333 10.03 8.31 -1.66
N GLU A 334 9.05 8.03 -2.51
CA GLU A 334 7.87 8.88 -2.65
C GLU A 334 6.92 8.72 -1.47
N VAL A 335 6.78 7.49 -0.94
CA VAL A 335 6.01 7.26 0.29
C VAL A 335 6.57 8.07 1.45
N LEU A 336 7.91 8.09 1.67
CA LEU A 336 8.54 8.88 2.74
C LEU A 336 8.17 10.37 2.64
N ALA A 337 8.08 10.91 1.43
CA ALA A 337 7.63 12.29 1.22
C ALA A 337 6.17 12.50 1.67
N VAL A 338 5.28 11.54 1.36
CA VAL A 338 3.87 11.61 1.76
C VAL A 338 3.70 11.47 3.27
N LEU A 339 4.50 10.61 3.94
CA LEU A 339 4.49 10.49 5.41
C LEU A 339 4.82 11.83 6.08
N LEU A 340 5.83 12.53 5.59
CA LEU A 340 6.23 13.85 6.11
C LEU A 340 5.17 14.94 5.82
N LEU A 341 4.54 14.91 4.64
CA LEU A 341 3.40 15.77 4.33
C LEU A 341 2.25 15.52 5.31
N ALA A 342 1.85 14.26 5.49
CA ALA A 342 0.77 13.88 6.40
C ALA A 342 1.04 14.35 7.83
N GLN A 343 2.28 14.17 8.31
CA GLN A 343 2.70 14.66 9.63
C GLN A 343 2.61 16.19 9.73
N LYS A 344 3.06 16.93 8.71
CA LYS A 344 2.96 18.40 8.69
C LYS A 344 1.51 18.89 8.75
N PHE A 345 0.59 18.20 8.07
CA PHE A 345 -0.83 18.54 8.06
C PHE A 345 -1.65 17.92 9.21
N GLY A 346 -1.00 17.14 10.09
CA GLY A 346 -1.65 16.50 11.24
C GLY A 346 -2.63 15.40 10.85
N ILE A 347 -2.42 14.72 9.71
CA ILE A 347 -3.29 13.66 9.20
C ILE A 347 -2.65 12.30 9.49
N PRO A 348 -3.33 11.39 10.23
CA PRO A 348 -2.82 10.05 10.46
C PRO A 348 -2.73 9.25 9.16
N VAL A 349 -1.68 8.43 9.06
CA VAL A 349 -1.46 7.51 7.93
C VAL A 349 -1.97 6.13 8.29
N CYS A 350 -2.88 5.61 7.46
CA CYS A 350 -3.50 4.29 7.59
C CYS A 350 -3.32 3.53 6.27
N PRO A 351 -2.16 2.89 6.03
CA PRO A 351 -1.80 2.34 4.73
C PRO A 351 -2.79 1.29 4.21
N HIS A 352 -3.03 1.32 2.88
CA HIS A 352 -3.73 0.28 2.14
C HIS A 352 -2.83 -0.95 1.94
N ALA A 353 -3.41 -2.15 2.03
CA ALA A 353 -2.71 -3.41 1.78
C ALA A 353 -3.58 -4.52 1.16
N GLY A 354 -4.70 -4.18 0.55
CA GLY A 354 -5.62 -5.13 -0.06
C GLY A 354 -5.09 -5.76 -1.35
N GLY A 355 -3.99 -6.52 -1.28
CA GLY A 355 -3.38 -7.14 -2.47
C GLY A 355 -2.20 -8.04 -2.14
N VAL A 356 -1.75 -8.84 -3.13
CA VAL A 356 -0.60 -9.75 -2.96
C VAL A 356 0.69 -8.96 -2.69
N GLY A 357 1.37 -9.29 -1.61
CA GLY A 357 2.64 -8.67 -1.20
C GLY A 357 2.51 -7.25 -0.64
N LEU A 358 1.30 -6.67 -0.62
CA LEU A 358 1.11 -5.31 -0.10
C LEU A 358 1.24 -5.27 1.43
N CYS A 359 0.71 -6.25 2.14
CA CYS A 359 0.90 -6.38 3.59
C CYS A 359 2.37 -6.50 3.96
N GLU A 360 3.14 -7.29 3.19
CA GLU A 360 4.58 -7.47 3.35
C GLU A 360 5.33 -6.15 3.20
N TYR A 361 4.93 -5.30 2.25
CA TYR A 361 5.54 -4.00 2.02
C TYR A 361 5.14 -2.94 3.06
N VAL A 362 3.83 -2.72 3.23
CA VAL A 362 3.36 -1.56 3.98
C VAL A 362 3.64 -1.64 5.47
N GLN A 363 3.84 -2.85 6.03
CA GLN A 363 4.28 -2.98 7.42
C GLN A 363 5.59 -2.22 7.68
N HIS A 364 6.55 -2.27 6.76
CA HIS A 364 7.79 -1.50 6.89
C HIS A 364 7.53 0.01 6.87
N LEU A 365 6.64 0.48 5.98
CA LEU A 365 6.32 1.89 5.82
C LEU A 365 5.57 2.47 7.03
N ALA A 366 4.61 1.70 7.58
CA ALA A 366 3.90 2.07 8.81
C ALA A 366 4.84 2.14 10.02
N MET A 367 5.81 1.23 10.10
CA MET A 367 6.82 1.23 11.17
C MET A 367 7.78 2.41 11.04
N ILE A 368 8.18 2.77 9.80
CA ILE A 368 8.97 3.99 9.55
C ILE A 368 8.18 5.24 9.96
N ASP A 369 6.90 5.33 9.60
CA ASP A 369 6.05 6.45 10.01
C ASP A 369 6.04 6.60 11.53
N PHE A 370 5.73 5.53 12.25
CA PHE A 370 5.69 5.54 13.72
C PHE A 370 7.03 5.91 14.34
N VAL A 371 8.12 5.26 13.88
CA VAL A 371 9.43 5.42 14.54
C VAL A 371 10.09 6.76 14.21
N CYS A 372 9.99 7.21 12.95
CA CYS A 372 10.79 8.33 12.46
C CYS A 372 10.00 9.62 12.26
N VAL A 373 8.69 9.55 11.97
CA VAL A 373 7.92 10.69 11.46
C VAL A 373 6.85 11.12 12.46
N ALA A 374 5.91 10.23 12.78
CA ALA A 374 4.74 10.56 13.59
C ALA A 374 5.00 10.52 15.11
N GLY A 375 5.81 9.57 15.55
CA GLY A 375 6.10 9.39 16.98
C GLY A 375 4.96 8.82 17.82
N SER A 376 3.80 8.54 17.23
CA SER A 376 2.59 8.01 17.87
C SER A 376 1.87 7.02 16.96
N MET A 377 1.22 6.02 17.57
CA MET A 377 0.29 5.11 16.88
C MET A 377 -1.17 5.59 16.97
N GLU A 378 -1.45 6.72 17.62
CA GLU A 378 -2.80 7.23 17.80
C GLU A 378 -3.45 7.54 16.44
N GLY A 379 -4.67 7.00 16.23
CA GLY A 379 -5.42 7.15 14.98
C GLY A 379 -4.80 6.42 13.78
N ARG A 380 -3.76 5.61 13.97
CA ARG A 380 -3.05 4.88 12.89
C ARG A 380 -3.33 3.39 12.98
N VAL A 381 -3.81 2.85 11.88
CA VAL A 381 -4.06 1.42 11.71
C VAL A 381 -3.65 1.00 10.30
N LEU A 382 -3.12 -0.22 10.18
CA LEU A 382 -2.59 -0.77 8.94
C LEU A 382 -3.51 -1.86 8.41
N GLU A 383 -3.86 -1.83 7.13
CA GLU A 383 -4.71 -2.84 6.52
C GLU A 383 -4.06 -4.22 6.55
N TYR A 384 -4.87 -5.23 6.82
CA TYR A 384 -4.51 -6.63 6.77
C TYR A 384 -5.55 -7.43 5.98
N VAL A 385 -5.08 -8.23 5.05
CA VAL A 385 -5.84 -9.28 4.37
C VAL A 385 -5.22 -10.63 4.71
N ASP A 386 -6.03 -11.67 4.88
CA ASP A 386 -5.63 -12.94 5.52
C ASP A 386 -5.15 -14.03 4.54
N HIS A 387 -4.78 -13.65 3.31
CA HIS A 387 -4.42 -14.61 2.27
C HIS A 387 -3.18 -14.18 1.46
N LEU A 388 -2.59 -15.16 0.74
CA LEU A 388 -1.43 -15.06 -0.15
C LEU A 388 -0.07 -14.86 0.54
N HIS A 389 -0.02 -14.80 1.87
CA HIS A 389 1.23 -14.68 2.64
C HIS A 389 2.14 -15.90 2.50
N GLU A 390 1.56 -17.09 2.29
CA GLU A 390 2.27 -18.36 2.15
C GLU A 390 3.21 -18.39 0.94
N HIS A 391 3.11 -17.42 0.04
CA HIS A 391 3.93 -17.33 -1.16
C HIS A 391 5.28 -16.66 -0.92
N PHE A 392 5.47 -15.98 0.21
CA PHE A 392 6.69 -15.26 0.57
C PHE A 392 7.57 -16.04 1.54
N PHE A 393 8.88 -15.81 1.51
CA PHE A 393 9.82 -16.40 2.48
C PHE A 393 9.70 -15.76 3.86
N ASP A 394 9.40 -14.47 3.91
CA ASP A 394 9.23 -13.67 5.13
C ASP A 394 7.79 -13.08 5.16
N PRO A 395 6.77 -13.92 5.41
CA PRO A 395 5.38 -13.47 5.46
C PRO A 395 5.11 -12.58 6.68
N VAL A 396 4.07 -11.76 6.60
CA VAL A 396 3.61 -10.98 7.76
C VAL A 396 3.30 -11.87 8.94
N ARG A 397 3.61 -11.36 10.13
CA ARG A 397 3.33 -12.05 11.41
C ARG A 397 2.34 -11.22 12.21
N MET A 398 1.14 -11.80 12.44
CA MET A 398 0.09 -11.16 13.23
C MET A 398 0.07 -11.70 14.66
N ARG A 399 -0.18 -10.83 15.63
CA ARG A 399 -0.40 -11.19 17.03
C ARG A 399 -1.43 -10.26 17.65
N ALA A 400 -2.57 -10.80 18.05
CA ALA A 400 -3.66 -10.06 18.69
C ALA A 400 -4.02 -8.76 17.94
N GLY A 401 -4.38 -8.88 16.67
CA GLY A 401 -4.77 -7.76 15.79
C GLY A 401 -3.66 -6.77 15.46
N ARG A 402 -2.38 -7.17 15.58
CA ARG A 402 -1.24 -6.30 15.36
C ARG A 402 -0.16 -6.96 14.50
N TYR A 403 0.43 -6.21 13.59
CA TYR A 403 1.61 -6.60 12.83
C TYR A 403 2.84 -6.62 13.73
N MET A 404 3.52 -7.75 13.81
CA MET A 404 4.82 -7.84 14.45
C MET A 404 5.93 -7.42 13.46
N PRO A 405 6.94 -6.64 13.89
CA PRO A 405 7.95 -6.14 12.98
C PRO A 405 8.71 -7.27 12.29
N PRO A 406 8.98 -7.16 10.97
CA PRO A 406 9.84 -8.10 10.26
C PRO A 406 11.27 -8.02 10.77
N GLU A 407 11.92 -9.18 10.84
CA GLU A 407 13.30 -9.33 11.36
C GLU A 407 14.30 -9.68 10.25
N MET A 408 13.80 -10.33 9.17
CA MET A 408 14.65 -10.76 8.07
C MET A 408 15.17 -9.57 7.24
N PRO A 409 16.43 -9.61 6.79
CA PRO A 409 16.96 -8.59 5.88
C PRO A 409 16.17 -8.51 4.57
N GLY A 410 15.90 -7.28 4.10
CA GLY A 410 15.16 -7.04 2.88
C GLY A 410 13.82 -6.35 3.12
N TYR A 411 12.92 -6.47 2.16
CA TYR A 411 11.62 -5.79 2.16
C TYR A 411 10.45 -6.80 2.27
N SER A 412 10.72 -7.99 2.81
CA SER A 412 9.77 -9.10 3.05
C SER A 412 9.07 -9.63 1.78
N ILE A 413 9.57 -9.30 0.59
CA ILE A 413 8.87 -9.49 -0.69
C ILE A 413 9.43 -10.62 -1.56
N THR A 414 10.41 -11.37 -1.06
CA THR A 414 11.00 -12.49 -1.83
C THR A 414 10.00 -13.63 -1.92
N MET A 415 9.42 -13.84 -3.12
CA MET A 415 8.51 -14.95 -3.38
C MET A 415 9.26 -16.29 -3.48
N LYS A 416 8.61 -17.35 -3.01
CA LYS A 416 9.10 -18.73 -3.13
C LYS A 416 9.13 -19.16 -4.61
N PRO A 417 10.22 -19.79 -5.10
CA PRO A 417 10.34 -20.21 -6.51
C PRO A 417 9.14 -21.05 -6.99
N ARG A 418 8.69 -22.00 -6.17
CA ARG A 418 7.50 -22.81 -6.48
C ARG A 418 6.23 -22.00 -6.74
N SER A 419 6.08 -20.86 -6.05
CA SER A 419 4.94 -19.95 -6.24
C SER A 419 5.08 -19.16 -7.54
N LEU A 420 6.28 -18.66 -7.82
CA LEU A 420 6.57 -18.00 -9.08
C LEU A 420 6.27 -18.92 -10.27
N ASP A 421 6.73 -20.17 -10.25
CA ASP A 421 6.54 -21.13 -11.35
C ASP A 421 5.07 -21.58 -11.49
N LYS A 422 4.36 -21.74 -10.37
CA LYS A 422 2.95 -22.14 -10.38
C LYS A 422 2.02 -21.07 -10.92
N PHE A 423 2.27 -19.79 -10.56
CA PHE A 423 1.38 -18.66 -10.81
C PHE A 423 1.83 -17.74 -11.94
N GLU A 424 2.96 -18.02 -12.62
CA GLU A 424 3.39 -17.26 -13.80
C GLU A 424 2.38 -17.40 -14.94
N PHE A 425 1.88 -16.26 -15.43
CA PHE A 425 0.89 -16.22 -16.51
C PHE A 425 1.60 -16.09 -17.87
N PRO A 426 1.13 -16.80 -18.93
CA PRO A 426 0.02 -17.77 -18.94
C PRO A 426 0.49 -19.22 -18.69
N GLY A 427 1.78 -19.50 -18.54
CA GLY A 427 2.38 -20.85 -18.59
C GLY A 427 2.35 -21.64 -17.29
N GLY A 428 2.07 -20.99 -16.16
CA GLY A 428 2.08 -21.64 -14.84
C GLY A 428 0.90 -22.62 -14.65
N ALA A 429 1.12 -23.63 -13.80
CA ALA A 429 0.16 -24.71 -13.58
C ALA A 429 -1.22 -24.22 -13.08
N ALA A 430 -1.31 -23.07 -12.41
CA ALA A 430 -2.57 -22.47 -11.98
C ALA A 430 -3.46 -22.04 -13.16
N TRP A 431 -2.88 -21.82 -14.34
CA TRP A 431 -3.53 -21.29 -15.55
C TRP A 431 -3.71 -22.34 -16.65
N ALA A 432 -3.05 -23.50 -16.55
CA ALA A 432 -3.03 -24.54 -17.57
C ALA A 432 -4.43 -25.10 -17.95
N VAL A 433 -5.44 -24.94 -17.06
CA VAL A 433 -6.81 -25.49 -17.29
C VAL A 433 -7.71 -24.53 -18.07
N GLN A 434 -7.36 -23.25 -18.21
CA GLN A 434 -8.18 -22.26 -18.91
C GLN A 434 -7.97 -22.23 -20.45
N GLY A 435 -6.94 -22.89 -20.94
CA GLY A 435 -6.63 -22.91 -22.39
C GLY A 435 -7.54 -23.79 -23.26
N SER A 436 -8.51 -24.55 -22.70
CA SER A 436 -9.34 -25.47 -23.48
C SER A 436 -10.79 -25.01 -23.73
N THR A 437 -11.21 -23.84 -23.22
CA THR A 437 -12.61 -23.36 -23.38
C THR A 437 -12.76 -22.00 -24.06
N ALA A 438 -11.68 -21.43 -24.60
CA ALA A 438 -11.74 -20.15 -25.32
C ALA A 438 -11.64 -20.28 -26.85
N GLN A 439 -12.14 -21.40 -27.43
CA GLN A 439 -12.41 -21.55 -28.87
C GLN A 439 -13.71 -22.29 -29.03
N ALA A 440 -14.81 -21.59 -28.97
CA ALA A 440 -16.07 -21.91 -29.65
C ALA A 440 -16.92 -20.63 -29.79
#